data_ba080a35224f335f6ddcd65277476e52
#
_entry.id   ba080a35224f335f6ddcd65277476e52
#
_cell.length_a   1.000
_cell.length_b   1.000
_cell.length_c   1.000
_cell.angle_alpha   90.00
_cell.angle_beta   90.00
_cell.angle_gamma   90.00
#
_symmetry.space_group_name_H-M   'P 1'
#
loop_
_entity.id
_entity.type
_entity.pdbx_description
1 polymer ?
#
loop_
_entity_poly.entity_id
_entity_poly.type
_entity_poly.pdbx_seq_one_letter_code
_entity_poly.pdbx_strand_id
1 'polypeptide(L)'
;MFEVSPRTIYRDIEAISIAGIPVHSTSGVGGGFEIMEKYKMDKNTFTEEDLITILVGISSIPSVMKSNDFVNTQTKIRSLIPPERIESAHVQAKQMHIDFSQWLGDRNLETYLTIIKGALQKNHLLTFDYINHKGNRTKRQVEPYQLVLKNSQWYFQGYCYERKDFRLFKVARLSNLKMDESSFVPKSPPALPLLTPEILNKRQISIKLRIHASIMERLLDYCDYNQFVREDETDYIVTFPFVENDYYYGIILSLGDKCECLEPLHVRTELKRKIASLTQLYDK
;
A
#
# COMPACT_ATOMS: atom_id res chain seq x y z
N MET A 1 21.74 31.23 1.24
CA MET A 1 23.07 30.70 0.93
C MET A 1 23.12 29.31 1.45
N PHE A 2 23.46 28.30 0.64
CA PHE A 2 23.48 26.91 1.11
C PHE A 2 24.74 26.70 1.94
N GLU A 3 24.60 26.28 3.21
CA GLU A 3 25.72 25.99 4.11
C GLU A 3 26.32 24.60 3.83
N VAL A 4 26.80 24.39 2.61
CA VAL A 4 27.41 23.13 2.18
C VAL A 4 28.84 23.34 1.70
N SER A 5 29.69 22.32 1.85
CA SER A 5 31.09 22.41 1.42
C SER A 5 31.20 22.43 -0.12
N PRO A 6 32.25 23.09 -0.68
CA PRO A 6 32.48 23.02 -2.12
C PRO A 6 32.58 21.61 -2.68
N ARG A 7 33.12 20.66 -1.90
CA ARG A 7 33.23 19.26 -2.28
C ARG A 7 31.85 18.60 -2.44
N THR A 8 30.89 18.99 -1.62
CA THR A 8 29.49 18.51 -1.73
C THR A 8 28.87 19.02 -3.02
N ILE A 9 29.06 20.32 -3.34
CA ILE A 9 28.54 20.91 -4.56
C ILE A 9 29.12 20.22 -5.81
N TYR A 10 30.42 19.96 -5.85
CA TYR A 10 31.04 19.27 -6.98
C TYR A 10 30.51 17.87 -7.16
N ARG A 11 30.32 17.12 -6.08
CA ARG A 11 29.73 15.77 -6.11
C ARG A 11 28.28 15.78 -6.61
N ASP A 12 27.50 16.77 -6.21
CA ASP A 12 26.11 16.89 -6.63
C ASP A 12 26.01 17.30 -8.11
N ILE A 13 26.92 18.16 -8.59
CA ILE A 13 27.04 18.52 -10.02
C ILE A 13 27.48 17.30 -10.85
N GLU A 14 28.42 16.51 -10.35
CA GLU A 14 28.82 15.27 -11.00
C GLU A 14 27.65 14.28 -11.10
N ALA A 15 26.86 14.13 -10.03
CA ALA A 15 25.64 13.32 -10.05
C ALA A 15 24.61 13.82 -11.07
N ILE A 16 24.42 15.14 -11.18
CA ILE A 16 23.55 15.76 -12.19
C ILE A 16 24.06 15.47 -13.61
N SER A 17 25.38 15.55 -13.82
CA SER A 17 26.00 15.25 -15.12
C SER A 17 25.88 13.76 -15.49
N ILE A 18 26.07 12.86 -14.52
CA ILE A 18 25.86 11.41 -14.69
C ILE A 18 24.40 11.09 -15.03
N ALA A 19 23.45 11.88 -14.48
CA ALA A 19 22.03 11.78 -14.83
C ALA A 19 21.70 12.33 -16.25
N GLY A 20 22.71 12.68 -17.07
CA GLY A 20 22.54 13.11 -18.46
C GLY A 20 22.17 14.57 -18.63
N ILE A 21 22.20 15.39 -17.58
CA ILE A 21 21.95 16.83 -17.66
C ILE A 21 23.28 17.56 -17.95
N PRO A 22 23.42 18.21 -19.11
CA PRO A 22 24.66 18.88 -19.48
C PRO A 22 24.86 20.16 -18.65
N VAL A 23 25.75 20.06 -17.66
CA VAL A 23 26.21 21.18 -16.85
C VAL A 23 27.58 21.61 -17.35
N HIS A 24 27.78 22.89 -17.64
CA HIS A 24 29.10 23.42 -17.92
C HIS A 24 29.53 24.42 -16.85
N SER A 25 30.84 24.51 -16.66
CA SER A 25 31.44 25.44 -15.70
C SER A 25 32.11 26.58 -16.43
N THR A 26 31.85 27.80 -15.96
CA THR A 26 32.59 28.99 -16.38
C THR A 26 33.51 29.47 -15.26
N SER A 27 34.77 29.70 -15.58
CA SER A 27 35.77 30.19 -14.62
C SER A 27 35.87 31.73 -14.65
N GLY A 28 36.19 32.36 -13.51
CA GLY A 28 36.42 33.81 -13.39
C GLY A 28 35.45 34.49 -12.42
N VAL A 29 35.57 35.84 -12.36
CA VAL A 29 34.69 36.65 -11.51
C VAL A 29 33.27 36.62 -12.11
N GLY A 30 32.34 36.02 -11.40
CA GLY A 30 30.98 35.75 -11.89
C GLY A 30 30.82 34.39 -12.56
N GLY A 31 31.85 33.55 -12.56
CA GLY A 31 31.78 32.16 -13.01
C GLY A 31 30.97 31.28 -12.07
N GLY A 32 30.60 30.11 -12.57
CA GLY A 32 29.79 29.13 -11.83
C GLY A 32 29.41 27.94 -12.69
N PHE A 33 28.43 27.18 -12.24
CA PHE A 33 27.84 26.07 -12.99
C PHE A 33 26.49 26.51 -13.55
N GLU A 34 26.26 26.26 -14.83
CA GLU A 34 24.96 26.51 -15.44
C GLU A 34 24.55 25.37 -16.36
N ILE A 35 23.25 25.16 -16.49
CA ILE A 35 22.67 24.22 -17.45
C ILE A 35 22.63 24.94 -18.80
N MET A 36 23.03 24.27 -19.89
CA MET A 36 23.03 24.86 -21.23
C MET A 36 21.65 25.44 -21.56
N GLU A 37 21.58 26.74 -21.99
CA GLU A 37 20.32 27.47 -22.29
C GLU A 37 19.40 26.75 -23.29
N LYS A 38 19.92 25.87 -24.13
CA LYS A 38 19.15 25.09 -25.11
C LYS A 38 18.84 23.67 -24.64
N TYR A 39 19.20 23.32 -23.39
CA TYR A 39 18.86 22.01 -22.87
C TYR A 39 17.35 21.94 -22.64
N LYS A 40 16.65 21.44 -23.64
CA LYS A 40 15.34 20.83 -23.45
C LYS A 40 15.63 19.39 -23.14
N MET A 41 15.01 18.84 -22.09
CA MET A 41 15.04 17.40 -21.85
C MET A 41 14.79 16.70 -23.19
N ASP A 42 15.88 16.16 -23.78
CA ASP A 42 15.80 15.52 -25.08
C ASP A 42 14.93 14.26 -24.94
N LYS A 43 14.29 13.84 -26.03
CA LYS A 43 13.54 12.58 -26.06
C LYS A 43 14.41 11.38 -25.64
N ASN A 44 15.74 11.55 -25.67
CA ASN A 44 16.76 10.57 -25.29
C ASN A 44 17.13 10.56 -23.79
N THR A 45 16.44 11.32 -22.94
CA THR A 45 16.70 11.35 -21.48
C THR A 45 16.35 10.01 -20.82
N PHE A 46 15.40 9.28 -21.40
CA PHE A 46 15.03 7.93 -20.96
C PHE A 46 15.60 6.90 -21.92
N THR A 47 16.28 5.90 -21.39
CA THR A 47 16.63 4.72 -22.17
C THR A 47 15.36 3.96 -22.56
N GLU A 48 15.49 3.07 -23.53
CA GLU A 48 14.38 2.21 -23.94
C GLU A 48 13.88 1.35 -22.76
N GLU A 49 14.79 0.81 -21.95
CA GLU A 49 14.48 0.06 -20.73
C GLU A 49 13.75 0.89 -19.69
N ASP A 50 14.11 2.17 -19.54
CA ASP A 50 13.38 3.09 -18.64
C ASP A 50 11.94 3.28 -19.11
N LEU A 51 11.72 3.51 -20.40
CA LEU A 51 10.38 3.67 -20.96
C LEU A 51 9.52 2.42 -20.79
N ILE A 52 10.11 1.22 -20.98
CA ILE A 52 9.44 -0.06 -20.76
C ILE A 52 9.09 -0.20 -19.28
N THR A 53 10.03 0.07 -18.38
CA THR A 53 9.83 -0.01 -16.93
C THR A 53 8.70 0.93 -16.48
N ILE A 54 8.69 2.17 -16.97
CA ILE A 54 7.64 3.14 -16.71
C ILE A 54 6.30 2.62 -17.24
N LEU A 55 6.27 2.07 -18.47
CA LEU A 55 5.05 1.54 -19.08
C LEU A 55 4.49 0.36 -18.28
N VAL A 56 5.35 -0.56 -17.82
CA VAL A 56 4.97 -1.68 -16.94
C VAL A 56 4.37 -1.15 -15.63
N GLY A 57 5.07 -0.23 -14.97
CA GLY A 57 4.59 0.36 -13.71
C GLY A 57 3.24 1.05 -13.87
N ILE A 58 3.07 1.85 -14.92
CA ILE A 58 1.82 2.53 -15.22
C ILE A 58 0.71 1.53 -15.57
N SER A 59 1.02 0.48 -16.34
CA SER A 59 0.02 -0.53 -16.74
C SER A 59 -0.50 -1.34 -15.55
N SER A 60 0.32 -1.49 -14.50
CA SER A 60 -0.01 -2.21 -13.27
C SER A 60 -0.98 -1.46 -12.35
N ILE A 61 -1.23 -0.17 -12.60
CA ILE A 61 -2.16 0.63 -11.78
C ILE A 61 -3.60 0.17 -12.04
N PRO A 62 -4.42 -0.04 -10.97
CA PRO A 62 -5.80 -0.47 -11.10
C PRO A 62 -6.62 0.44 -12.00
N SER A 63 -7.54 -0.13 -12.78
CA SER A 63 -8.41 0.62 -13.72
C SER A 63 -9.18 1.75 -13.04
N VAL A 64 -9.62 1.53 -11.80
CA VAL A 64 -10.31 2.53 -10.96
C VAL A 64 -9.47 3.79 -10.68
N MET A 65 -8.15 3.70 -10.82
CA MET A 65 -7.23 4.84 -10.68
C MET A 65 -6.93 5.53 -12.01
N LYS A 66 -7.33 4.95 -13.14
CA LYS A 66 -7.05 5.48 -14.48
C LYS A 66 -8.01 6.62 -14.80
N SER A 67 -7.47 7.83 -14.85
CA SER A 67 -8.17 9.00 -15.42
C SER A 67 -7.86 9.13 -16.93
N ASN A 68 -8.59 10.00 -17.64
CA ASN A 68 -8.27 10.31 -19.04
C ASN A 68 -6.84 10.82 -19.20
N ASP A 69 -6.33 11.62 -18.25
CA ASP A 69 -4.94 12.09 -18.25
C ASP A 69 -3.94 10.95 -18.12
N PHE A 70 -4.31 9.92 -17.36
CA PHE A 70 -3.51 8.71 -17.20
C PHE A 70 -3.39 7.94 -18.53
N VAL A 71 -4.50 7.73 -19.22
CA VAL A 71 -4.53 7.06 -20.54
C VAL A 71 -3.73 7.87 -21.56
N ASN A 72 -3.87 9.19 -21.55
CA ASN A 72 -3.10 10.09 -22.40
C ASN A 72 -1.60 10.00 -22.10
N THR A 73 -1.21 9.96 -20.81
CA THR A 73 0.19 9.81 -20.39
C THR A 73 0.76 8.48 -20.85
N GLN A 74 0.03 7.39 -20.67
CA GLN A 74 0.43 6.06 -21.14
C GLN A 74 0.66 6.05 -22.66
N THR A 75 -0.24 6.68 -23.43
CA THR A 75 -0.12 6.81 -24.88
C THR A 75 1.10 7.62 -25.28
N LYS A 76 1.38 8.72 -24.57
CA LYS A 76 2.60 9.54 -24.83
C LYS A 76 3.88 8.74 -24.56
N ILE A 77 3.96 8.02 -23.44
CA ILE A 77 5.14 7.19 -23.13
C ILE A 77 5.30 6.10 -24.19
N ARG A 78 4.21 5.43 -24.58
CA ARG A 78 4.24 4.42 -25.63
C ARG A 78 4.74 4.98 -26.98
N SER A 79 4.41 6.22 -27.33
CA SER A 79 4.87 6.86 -28.57
C SER A 79 6.36 7.23 -28.56
N LEU A 80 7.04 7.17 -27.41
CA LEU A 80 8.49 7.36 -27.30
C LEU A 80 9.27 6.06 -27.53
N ILE A 81 8.61 4.91 -27.47
CA ILE A 81 9.23 3.60 -27.69
C ILE A 81 9.32 3.37 -29.22
N PRO A 82 10.49 2.95 -29.74
CA PRO A 82 10.63 2.61 -31.15
C PRO A 82 9.60 1.57 -31.62
N PRO A 83 9.01 1.73 -32.82
CA PRO A 83 7.98 0.83 -33.33
C PRO A 83 8.37 -0.64 -33.28
N GLU A 84 9.63 -0.96 -33.54
CA GLU A 84 10.19 -2.33 -33.57
C GLU A 84 10.18 -2.98 -32.16
N ARG A 85 10.14 -2.16 -31.11
CA ARG A 85 10.19 -2.60 -29.71
C ARG A 85 8.83 -2.54 -28.99
N ILE A 86 7.82 -1.92 -29.61
CA ILE A 86 6.47 -1.80 -29.00
C ILE A 86 5.91 -3.16 -28.65
N GLU A 87 6.07 -4.16 -29.51
CA GLU A 87 5.54 -5.51 -29.28
C GLU A 87 6.25 -6.19 -28.10
N SER A 88 7.59 -6.12 -28.04
CA SER A 88 8.36 -6.67 -26.92
C SER A 88 8.06 -5.95 -25.61
N ALA A 89 7.95 -4.63 -25.62
CA ALA A 89 7.53 -3.85 -24.47
C ALA A 89 6.13 -4.24 -23.97
N HIS A 90 5.20 -4.48 -24.89
CA HIS A 90 3.84 -4.91 -24.56
C HIS A 90 3.81 -6.32 -23.96
N VAL A 91 4.62 -7.25 -24.48
CA VAL A 91 4.80 -8.58 -23.91
C VAL A 91 5.36 -8.49 -22.50
N GLN A 92 6.43 -7.72 -22.28
CA GLN A 92 7.02 -7.52 -20.96
C GLN A 92 6.04 -6.88 -19.97
N ALA A 93 5.27 -5.86 -20.41
CA ALA A 93 4.25 -5.24 -19.58
C ALA A 93 3.12 -6.21 -19.19
N LYS A 94 2.83 -7.21 -20.01
CA LYS A 94 1.86 -8.26 -19.71
C LYS A 94 2.40 -9.40 -18.82
N GLN A 95 3.72 -9.56 -18.75
CA GLN A 95 4.34 -10.57 -17.89
C GLN A 95 4.16 -10.27 -16.39
N MET A 96 3.95 -9.00 -16.03
CA MET A 96 3.66 -8.58 -14.67
C MET A 96 2.21 -8.10 -14.59
N HIS A 97 1.37 -8.87 -13.93
CA HIS A 97 -0.02 -8.52 -13.66
C HIS A 97 -0.22 -8.37 -12.16
N ILE A 98 -0.67 -7.18 -11.74
CA ILE A 98 -1.05 -6.94 -10.35
C ILE A 98 -2.57 -6.95 -10.29
N ASP A 99 -3.14 -7.99 -9.71
CA ASP A 99 -4.57 -8.12 -9.51
C ASP A 99 -4.97 -7.50 -8.17
N PHE A 100 -5.75 -6.44 -8.23
CA PHE A 100 -6.35 -5.77 -7.07
C PHE A 100 -7.84 -6.13 -6.92
N SER A 101 -8.36 -7.07 -7.72
CA SER A 101 -9.74 -7.51 -7.60
C SER A 101 -9.94 -8.18 -6.25
N GLN A 102 -11.03 -7.83 -5.58
CA GLN A 102 -11.44 -8.49 -4.36
C GLN A 102 -12.45 -9.58 -4.70
N TRP A 103 -12.33 -10.72 -4.05
CA TRP A 103 -13.21 -11.89 -4.22
C TRP A 103 -14.71 -11.60 -3.99
N LEU A 104 -15.02 -10.50 -3.32
CA LEU A 104 -16.40 -10.08 -3.05
C LEU A 104 -16.54 -8.64 -3.55
N GLY A 105 -17.19 -8.50 -4.70
CA GLY A 105 -17.39 -7.23 -5.38
C GLY A 105 -18.04 -6.18 -4.49
N ASP A 106 -17.27 -5.21 -4.05
CA ASP A 106 -17.79 -3.98 -3.47
C ASP A 106 -18.33 -3.12 -4.62
N ARG A 107 -19.64 -3.23 -4.88
CA ARG A 107 -20.33 -2.54 -5.98
C ARG A 107 -20.14 -1.01 -5.96
N ASN A 108 -19.75 -0.45 -4.82
CA ASN A 108 -19.59 0.99 -4.64
C ASN A 108 -18.12 1.43 -4.61
N LEU A 109 -17.16 0.52 -4.63
CA LEU A 109 -15.74 0.86 -4.44
C LEU A 109 -15.25 1.87 -5.47
N GLU A 110 -15.50 1.66 -6.74
CA GLU A 110 -15.09 2.55 -7.83
C GLU A 110 -15.70 3.95 -7.69
N THR A 111 -17.00 4.01 -7.38
CA THR A 111 -17.72 5.25 -7.13
C THR A 111 -17.11 6.00 -5.94
N TYR A 112 -16.86 5.29 -4.84
CA TYR A 112 -16.30 5.91 -3.62
C TYR A 112 -14.86 6.38 -3.83
N LEU A 113 -14.02 5.62 -4.53
CA LEU A 113 -12.67 6.07 -4.87
C LEU A 113 -12.68 7.31 -5.76
N THR A 114 -13.61 7.40 -6.69
CA THR A 114 -13.78 8.58 -7.55
C THR A 114 -14.18 9.81 -6.72
N ILE A 115 -15.14 9.66 -5.79
CA ILE A 115 -15.56 10.75 -4.90
C ILE A 115 -14.38 11.19 -4.00
N ILE A 116 -13.64 10.23 -3.40
CA ILE A 116 -12.51 10.55 -2.52
C ILE A 116 -11.41 11.26 -3.32
N LYS A 117 -11.06 10.79 -4.53
CA LYS A 117 -10.07 11.46 -5.39
C LYS A 117 -10.49 12.88 -5.74
N GLY A 118 -11.76 13.09 -6.10
CA GLY A 118 -12.29 14.42 -6.37
C GLY A 118 -12.21 15.35 -5.16
N ALA A 119 -12.52 14.85 -3.97
CA ALA A 119 -12.41 15.61 -2.73
C ALA A 119 -10.95 15.96 -2.37
N LEU A 120 -10.01 15.00 -2.57
CA LEU A 120 -8.57 15.25 -2.40
C LEU A 120 -8.05 16.35 -3.32
N GLN A 121 -8.44 16.32 -4.60
CA GLN A 121 -7.99 17.30 -5.60
C GLN A 121 -8.52 18.72 -5.33
N LYS A 122 -9.75 18.83 -4.79
CA LYS A 122 -10.42 20.09 -4.54
C LYS A 122 -10.30 20.59 -3.10
N ASN A 123 -9.67 19.82 -2.21
CA ASN A 123 -9.64 20.06 -0.76
C ASN A 123 -11.06 20.22 -0.17
N HIS A 124 -12.00 19.38 -0.61
CA HIS A 124 -13.37 19.37 -0.15
C HIS A 124 -13.57 18.33 0.95
N LEU A 125 -14.51 18.62 1.86
CA LEU A 125 -14.87 17.72 2.94
C LEU A 125 -15.60 16.49 2.40
N LEU A 126 -15.47 15.39 3.12
CA LEU A 126 -16.24 14.17 2.92
C LEU A 126 -17.20 13.95 4.08
N THR A 127 -18.44 13.63 3.77
CA THR A 127 -19.44 13.18 4.75
C THR A 127 -19.88 11.75 4.41
N PHE A 128 -19.96 10.89 5.43
CA PHE A 128 -20.33 9.50 5.27
C PHE A 128 -20.80 8.87 6.59
N ASP A 129 -21.44 7.72 6.49
CA ASP A 129 -21.66 6.84 7.62
C ASP A 129 -20.55 5.79 7.68
N TYR A 130 -20.00 5.56 8.86
CA TYR A 130 -18.91 4.63 9.12
C TYR A 130 -19.30 3.55 10.11
N ILE A 131 -19.10 2.29 9.70
CA ILE A 131 -19.31 1.12 10.57
C ILE A 131 -18.01 0.78 11.27
N ASN A 132 -17.99 0.90 12.60
CA ASN A 132 -16.82 0.54 13.40
C ASN A 132 -16.69 -0.98 13.57
N HIS A 133 -15.59 -1.44 14.21
CA HIS A 133 -15.34 -2.87 14.46
C HIS A 133 -16.39 -3.53 15.38
N LYS A 134 -17.19 -2.76 16.12
CA LYS A 134 -18.29 -3.25 16.98
C LYS A 134 -19.64 -3.27 16.25
N GLY A 135 -19.68 -2.98 14.94
CA GLY A 135 -20.91 -2.91 14.16
C GLY A 135 -21.70 -1.60 14.31
N ASN A 136 -21.28 -0.67 15.17
CA ASN A 136 -22.00 0.58 15.37
C ASN A 136 -21.77 1.53 14.18
N ARG A 137 -22.87 2.06 13.65
CA ARG A 137 -22.87 3.04 12.56
C ARG A 137 -22.86 4.45 13.13
N THR A 138 -21.95 5.28 12.61
CA THR A 138 -21.79 6.67 13.06
C THR A 138 -21.51 7.56 11.88
N LYS A 139 -22.14 8.75 11.84
CA LYS A 139 -21.89 9.76 10.81
C LYS A 139 -20.52 10.41 11.05
N ARG A 140 -19.81 10.69 9.97
CA ARG A 140 -18.48 11.33 10.00
C ARG A 140 -18.41 12.46 9.01
N GLN A 141 -17.68 13.52 9.40
CA GLN A 141 -17.22 14.58 8.52
C GLN A 141 -15.70 14.63 8.60
N VAL A 142 -15.03 14.60 7.43
CA VAL A 142 -13.59 14.36 7.36
C VAL A 142 -12.95 15.22 6.28
N GLU A 143 -11.82 15.85 6.61
CA GLU A 143 -10.89 16.43 5.64
C GLU A 143 -10.03 15.29 5.06
N PRO A 144 -10.15 14.89 3.80
CA PRO A 144 -9.32 13.83 3.22
C PRO A 144 -7.92 14.37 2.86
N TYR A 145 -6.88 13.57 3.13
CA TYR A 145 -5.49 13.95 2.85
C TYR A 145 -4.75 12.97 1.95
N GLN A 146 -5.03 11.69 2.06
CA GLN A 146 -4.32 10.67 1.29
C GLN A 146 -5.16 9.42 1.09
N LEU A 147 -5.12 8.86 -0.14
CA LEU A 147 -5.68 7.56 -0.47
C LEU A 147 -4.58 6.50 -0.33
N VAL A 148 -4.89 5.37 0.29
CA VAL A 148 -3.93 4.32 0.64
C VAL A 148 -4.46 2.96 0.24
N LEU A 149 -3.67 2.22 -0.53
CA LEU A 149 -3.90 0.80 -0.78
C LEU A 149 -2.98 -0.02 0.14
N LYS A 150 -3.56 -0.86 0.99
CA LYS A 150 -2.82 -1.70 1.93
C LYS A 150 -3.49 -3.05 2.05
N ASN A 151 -2.72 -4.14 1.90
CA ASN A 151 -3.23 -5.52 1.97
C ASN A 151 -4.48 -5.72 1.09
N SER A 152 -4.41 -5.29 -0.17
CA SER A 152 -5.50 -5.33 -1.15
C SER A 152 -6.79 -4.61 -0.71
N GLN A 153 -6.71 -3.74 0.31
CA GLN A 153 -7.83 -2.96 0.84
C GLN A 153 -7.56 -1.47 0.70
N TRP A 154 -8.60 -0.74 0.28
CA TRP A 154 -8.52 0.71 0.16
C TRP A 154 -8.86 1.40 1.48
N TYR A 155 -8.05 2.39 1.79
CA TYR A 155 -8.21 3.29 2.92
C TYR A 155 -7.99 4.72 2.45
N PHE A 156 -8.48 5.68 3.22
CA PHE A 156 -8.00 7.05 3.12
C PHE A 156 -7.68 7.61 4.50
N GLN A 157 -6.64 8.42 4.57
CA GLN A 157 -6.30 9.18 5.77
C GLN A 157 -7.03 10.51 5.73
N GLY A 158 -7.62 10.90 6.85
CA GLY A 158 -8.30 12.18 6.97
C GLY A 158 -8.40 12.66 8.41
N TYR A 159 -8.55 13.97 8.57
CA TYR A 159 -8.84 14.58 9.85
C TYR A 159 -10.35 14.50 10.13
N CYS A 160 -10.70 13.80 11.19
CA CYS A 160 -12.08 13.54 11.59
C CYS A 160 -12.55 14.60 12.59
N TYR A 161 -13.57 15.38 12.26
CA TYR A 161 -14.08 16.43 13.13
C TYR A 161 -14.68 15.90 14.43
N GLU A 162 -15.38 14.76 14.41
CA GLU A 162 -15.99 14.15 15.59
C GLU A 162 -14.95 13.56 16.56
N ARG A 163 -13.78 13.18 16.03
CA ARG A 163 -12.69 12.62 16.86
C ARG A 163 -11.59 13.64 17.12
N LYS A 164 -11.61 14.77 16.43
CA LYS A 164 -10.59 15.83 16.49
C LYS A 164 -9.17 15.30 16.29
N ASP A 165 -9.02 14.34 15.37
CA ASP A 165 -7.77 13.60 15.17
C ASP A 165 -7.70 13.02 13.76
N PHE A 166 -6.47 12.78 13.27
CA PHE A 166 -6.25 12.06 12.03
C PHE A 166 -6.57 10.58 12.18
N ARG A 167 -7.30 10.04 11.23
CA ARG A 167 -7.75 8.65 11.21
C ARG A 167 -7.56 8.02 9.84
N LEU A 168 -7.35 6.71 9.85
CA LEU A 168 -7.36 5.89 8.64
C LEU A 168 -8.73 5.21 8.53
N PHE A 169 -9.47 5.52 7.48
CA PHE A 169 -10.80 4.99 7.21
C PHE A 169 -10.73 3.92 6.14
N LYS A 170 -11.21 2.71 6.43
CA LYS A 170 -11.36 1.64 5.44
C LYS A 170 -12.53 1.92 4.52
N VAL A 171 -12.31 1.99 3.19
CA VAL A 171 -13.36 2.37 2.23
C VAL A 171 -14.54 1.40 2.25
N ALA A 172 -14.29 0.10 2.39
CA ALA A 172 -15.34 -0.92 2.49
C ALA A 172 -16.28 -0.79 3.73
N ARG A 173 -15.94 0.09 4.69
CA ARG A 173 -16.78 0.38 5.87
C ARG A 173 -17.58 1.66 5.74
N LEU A 174 -17.50 2.32 4.59
CA LEU A 174 -18.25 3.53 4.30
C LEU A 174 -19.64 3.18 3.76
N SER A 175 -20.59 4.04 4.03
CA SER A 175 -21.87 4.10 3.32
C SER A 175 -22.35 5.54 3.23
N ASN A 176 -23.17 5.83 2.21
CA ASN A 176 -23.69 7.18 1.96
C ASN A 176 -22.58 8.24 1.81
N LEU A 177 -21.45 7.88 1.18
CA LEU A 177 -20.34 8.80 0.96
C LEU A 177 -20.75 9.92 0.00
N LYS A 178 -20.48 11.15 0.43
CA LYS A 178 -20.71 12.37 -0.35
C LYS A 178 -19.54 13.32 -0.20
N MET A 179 -19.20 14.00 -1.28
CA MET A 179 -18.30 15.16 -1.25
C MET A 179 -19.14 16.38 -0.93
N ASP A 180 -18.69 17.15 0.05
CA ASP A 180 -19.30 18.42 0.44
C ASP A 180 -18.78 19.56 -0.45
N GLU A 181 -19.54 20.62 -0.62
CA GLU A 181 -19.05 21.82 -1.31
C GLU A 181 -18.08 22.66 -0.47
N SER A 182 -18.08 22.41 0.85
CA SER A 182 -17.19 23.10 1.78
C SER A 182 -15.74 22.65 1.58
N SER A 183 -14.85 23.62 1.38
CA SER A 183 -13.41 23.41 1.29
C SER A 183 -12.71 23.60 2.64
N PHE A 184 -11.53 23.01 2.78
CA PHE A 184 -10.66 23.19 3.94
C PHE A 184 -9.26 23.64 3.51
N VAL A 185 -8.54 24.27 4.43
CA VAL A 185 -7.12 24.60 4.23
C VAL A 185 -6.29 23.40 4.67
N PRO A 186 -5.53 22.75 3.75
CA PRO A 186 -4.76 21.58 4.09
C PRO A 186 -3.72 21.85 5.18
N LYS A 187 -3.62 20.95 6.15
CA LYS A 187 -2.58 20.89 7.17
C LYS A 187 -1.60 19.77 6.79
N SER A 188 -0.40 19.76 7.36
CA SER A 188 0.51 18.62 7.22
C SER A 188 -0.06 17.43 8.00
N PRO A 189 -0.49 16.35 7.34
CA PRO A 189 -0.95 15.16 8.04
C PRO A 189 0.24 14.49 8.74
N PRO A 190 0.02 13.83 9.89
CA PRO A 190 1.04 12.98 10.46
C PRO A 190 1.39 11.86 9.46
N ALA A 191 2.62 11.36 9.54
CA ALA A 191 3.00 10.17 8.78
C ALA A 191 1.94 9.09 8.97
N LEU A 192 1.57 8.42 7.87
CA LEU A 192 0.66 7.28 7.99
C LEU A 192 1.20 6.34 9.06
N PRO A 193 0.35 5.82 9.95
CA PRO A 193 0.72 4.70 10.78
C PRO A 193 0.83 3.46 9.87
N LEU A 194 1.77 3.53 8.92
CA LEU A 194 2.23 2.34 8.25
C LEU A 194 2.79 1.49 9.38
N LEU A 195 2.28 0.28 9.51
CA LEU A 195 2.92 -0.71 10.36
C LEU A 195 4.29 -0.95 9.73
N THR A 196 5.25 -0.09 10.08
CA THR A 196 6.65 -0.34 9.73
C THR A 196 7.04 -1.65 10.40
N PRO A 197 7.98 -2.42 9.83
CA PRO A 197 8.48 -3.63 10.47
C PRO A 197 8.81 -3.43 11.95
N GLU A 198 9.30 -2.24 12.33
CA GLU A 198 9.64 -1.90 13.72
C GLU A 198 8.41 -1.77 14.63
N ILE A 199 7.29 -1.25 14.14
CA ILE A 199 6.03 -1.15 14.90
C ILE A 199 5.35 -2.51 15.01
N LEU A 200 5.41 -3.31 13.93
CA LEU A 200 4.94 -4.69 13.95
C LEU A 200 5.73 -5.52 14.97
N ASN A 201 7.04 -5.45 14.91
CA ASN A 201 7.93 -6.20 15.80
C ASN A 201 7.72 -5.87 17.29
N LYS A 202 7.36 -4.62 17.64
CA LYS A 202 7.09 -4.23 19.04
C LYS A 202 5.79 -4.83 19.62
N ARG A 203 4.84 -5.26 18.79
CA ARG A 203 3.56 -5.84 19.22
C ARG A 203 3.42 -7.31 18.89
N GLN A 204 4.39 -7.85 18.20
CA GLN A 204 4.38 -9.20 17.69
C GLN A 204 5.06 -10.12 18.70
N ILE A 205 4.41 -11.21 19.00
CA ILE A 205 4.98 -12.34 19.73
C ILE A 205 5.13 -13.52 18.78
N SER A 206 5.98 -14.46 19.11
CA SER A 206 6.09 -15.73 18.41
C SER A 206 5.25 -16.77 19.13
N ILE A 207 4.37 -17.45 18.41
CA ILE A 207 3.62 -18.60 18.94
C ILE A 207 4.04 -19.88 18.23
N LYS A 208 3.98 -21.02 18.91
CA LYS A 208 4.22 -22.32 18.31
C LYS A 208 2.89 -22.98 17.96
N LEU A 209 2.76 -23.36 16.70
CA LEU A 209 1.61 -24.08 16.19
C LEU A 209 2.04 -25.47 15.73
N ARG A 210 1.28 -26.50 16.08
CA ARG A 210 1.27 -27.79 15.37
C ARG A 210 0.25 -27.69 14.27
N ILE A 211 0.63 -28.07 13.06
CA ILE A 211 -0.24 -27.99 11.89
C ILE A 211 -0.15 -29.26 11.05
N HIS A 212 -1.26 -29.69 10.48
CA HIS A 212 -1.25 -30.73 9.46
C HIS A 212 -0.70 -30.19 8.14
N ALA A 213 0.05 -31.00 7.40
CA ALA A 213 0.70 -30.62 6.11
C ALA A 213 -0.26 -29.97 5.10
N SER A 214 -1.53 -30.39 5.08
CA SER A 214 -2.55 -29.91 4.13
C SER A 214 -2.90 -28.43 4.25
N ILE A 215 -2.49 -27.75 5.34
CA ILE A 215 -2.75 -26.32 5.55
C ILE A 215 -1.48 -25.48 5.54
N MET A 216 -0.33 -26.09 5.25
CA MET A 216 0.97 -25.40 5.21
C MET A 216 0.95 -24.20 4.25
N GLU A 217 0.39 -24.37 3.05
CA GLU A 217 0.28 -23.32 2.04
C GLU A 217 -0.36 -22.03 2.60
N ARG A 218 -1.41 -22.17 3.43
CA ARG A 218 -2.12 -21.02 4.03
C ARG A 218 -1.27 -20.24 5.04
N LEU A 219 -0.23 -20.86 5.59
CA LEU A 219 0.67 -20.24 6.55
C LEU A 219 1.92 -19.67 5.91
N LEU A 220 2.25 -20.08 4.68
CA LEU A 220 3.37 -19.54 3.91
C LEU A 220 3.18 -18.05 3.56
N ASP A 221 1.95 -17.52 3.61
CA ASP A 221 1.69 -16.07 3.51
C ASP A 221 2.24 -15.28 4.71
N TYR A 222 2.55 -15.96 5.83
CA TYR A 222 2.95 -15.34 7.10
C TYR A 222 4.32 -15.81 7.60
N CYS A 223 4.79 -16.95 7.14
CA CYS A 223 5.97 -17.63 7.63
C CYS A 223 6.85 -18.09 6.48
N ASP A 224 8.19 -18.01 6.65
CA ASP A 224 9.12 -18.61 5.72
C ASP A 224 9.10 -20.13 5.83
N TYR A 225 9.34 -20.82 4.73
CA TYR A 225 9.37 -22.29 4.69
C TYR A 225 10.33 -22.91 5.73
N ASN A 226 11.44 -22.25 6.01
CA ASN A 226 12.44 -22.68 6.99
C ASN A 226 11.95 -22.67 8.44
N GLN A 227 10.82 -22.03 8.72
CA GLN A 227 10.20 -21.98 10.04
C GLN A 227 9.33 -23.22 10.35
N PHE A 228 9.11 -24.07 9.34
CA PHE A 228 8.36 -25.31 9.48
C PHE A 228 9.33 -26.46 9.80
N VAL A 229 9.20 -27.01 10.98
CA VAL A 229 9.97 -28.19 11.42
C VAL A 229 9.06 -29.40 11.38
N ARG A 230 9.44 -30.41 10.64
CA ARG A 230 8.67 -31.65 10.55
C ARG A 230 8.65 -32.37 11.90
N GLU A 231 7.47 -32.68 12.40
CA GLU A 231 7.28 -33.42 13.65
C GLU A 231 7.10 -34.91 13.39
N ASP A 232 6.25 -35.26 12.40
CA ASP A 232 6.00 -36.64 11.98
C ASP A 232 5.70 -36.73 10.46
N GLU A 233 4.98 -37.77 10.00
CA GLU A 233 4.65 -37.96 8.58
C GLU A 233 3.70 -36.90 8.05
N THR A 234 2.79 -36.39 8.88
CA THR A 234 1.68 -35.50 8.50
C THR A 234 1.75 -34.12 9.12
N ASP A 235 2.46 -33.98 10.24
CA ASP A 235 2.42 -32.77 11.05
C ASP A 235 3.74 -32.02 11.10
N TYR A 236 3.63 -30.71 11.23
CA TYR A 236 4.74 -29.77 11.35
C TYR A 236 4.55 -28.84 12.54
N ILE A 237 5.65 -28.47 13.17
CA ILE A 237 5.72 -27.37 14.14
C ILE A 237 6.17 -26.13 13.39
N VAL A 238 5.44 -25.03 13.56
CA VAL A 238 5.79 -23.73 12.97
C VAL A 238 5.83 -22.63 14.02
N THR A 239 6.83 -21.77 13.91
CA THR A 239 6.91 -20.52 14.69
C THR A 239 6.18 -19.43 13.94
N PHE A 240 4.99 -19.07 14.41
CA PHE A 240 4.08 -18.16 13.73
C PHE A 240 4.15 -16.74 14.36
N PRO A 241 4.32 -15.67 13.55
CA PRO A 241 4.28 -14.29 14.00
C PRO A 241 2.84 -13.90 14.38
N PHE A 242 2.61 -13.53 15.63
CA PHE A 242 1.28 -13.34 16.18
C PHE A 242 1.14 -11.99 16.89
N VAL A 243 0.04 -11.31 16.67
CA VAL A 243 -0.37 -10.12 17.42
C VAL A 243 -1.65 -10.43 18.17
N GLU A 244 -1.70 -10.20 19.48
CA GLU A 244 -2.86 -10.48 20.31
C GLU A 244 -4.04 -9.54 20.00
N ASN A 245 -4.80 -9.88 18.95
CA ASN A 245 -6.02 -9.18 18.56
C ASN A 245 -7.00 -10.14 17.86
N ASP A 246 -8.24 -9.72 17.72
CA ASP A 246 -9.30 -10.57 17.13
C ASP A 246 -9.00 -11.02 15.69
N TYR A 247 -8.23 -10.23 14.92
CA TYR A 247 -7.86 -10.60 13.56
C TYR A 247 -6.95 -11.83 13.53
N TYR A 248 -5.86 -11.84 14.32
CA TYR A 248 -4.94 -12.96 14.37
C TYR A 248 -5.55 -14.18 15.04
N TYR A 249 -6.34 -14.02 16.10
CA TYR A 249 -7.12 -15.12 16.65
C TYR A 249 -8.08 -15.71 15.60
N GLY A 250 -8.70 -14.86 14.77
CA GLY A 250 -9.55 -15.29 13.67
C GLY A 250 -8.79 -16.11 12.62
N ILE A 251 -7.55 -15.75 12.30
CA ILE A 251 -6.69 -16.52 11.39
C ILE A 251 -6.50 -17.95 11.95
N ILE A 252 -6.06 -18.06 13.20
CA ILE A 252 -5.83 -19.40 13.82
C ILE A 252 -7.11 -20.23 13.84
N LEU A 253 -8.24 -19.64 14.25
CA LEU A 253 -9.53 -20.34 14.28
C LEU A 253 -10.01 -20.76 12.88
N SER A 254 -9.66 -19.99 11.83
CA SER A 254 -10.00 -20.35 10.44
C SER A 254 -9.27 -21.57 9.91
N LEU A 255 -8.20 -22.00 10.57
CA LEU A 255 -7.44 -23.20 10.22
C LEU A 255 -8.14 -24.50 10.67
N GLY A 256 -9.16 -24.36 11.52
CA GLY A 256 -9.99 -25.47 11.99
C GLY A 256 -9.26 -26.45 12.90
N ASP A 257 -9.61 -27.72 12.77
CA ASP A 257 -9.08 -28.85 13.54
C ASP A 257 -7.65 -29.28 13.11
N LYS A 258 -7.12 -28.67 12.08
CA LYS A 258 -5.78 -28.95 11.52
C LYS A 258 -4.69 -28.08 12.11
N CYS A 259 -5.01 -27.26 13.11
CA CYS A 259 -4.06 -26.35 13.75
C CYS A 259 -4.26 -26.35 15.26
N GLU A 260 -3.19 -26.63 15.99
CA GLU A 260 -3.16 -26.53 17.45
C GLU A 260 -2.14 -25.50 17.89
N CYS A 261 -2.53 -24.56 18.74
CA CYS A 261 -1.60 -23.66 19.41
C CYS A 261 -0.96 -24.39 20.60
N LEU A 262 0.36 -24.60 20.55
CA LEU A 262 1.12 -25.24 21.61
C LEU A 262 1.58 -24.22 22.68
N GLU A 263 2.16 -23.12 22.22
CA GLU A 263 2.73 -22.06 23.06
C GLU A 263 2.44 -20.67 22.49
N PRO A 264 2.32 -19.63 23.33
CA PRO A 264 2.34 -19.65 24.79
C PRO A 264 0.97 -20.02 25.39
N LEU A 265 0.96 -20.44 26.66
CA LEU A 265 -0.24 -20.94 27.33
C LEU A 265 -1.39 -19.93 27.35
N HIS A 266 -1.13 -18.64 27.49
CA HIS A 266 -2.19 -17.62 27.52
C HIS A 266 -2.93 -17.51 26.20
N VAL A 267 -2.22 -17.58 25.05
CA VAL A 267 -2.84 -17.58 23.71
C VAL A 267 -3.69 -18.85 23.53
N ARG A 268 -3.13 -20.02 23.92
CA ARG A 268 -3.87 -21.29 23.88
C ARG A 268 -5.16 -21.24 24.73
N THR A 269 -5.08 -20.65 25.92
CA THR A 269 -6.24 -20.49 26.80
C THR A 269 -7.30 -19.59 26.19
N GLU A 270 -6.91 -18.48 25.57
CA GLU A 270 -7.85 -17.58 24.90
C GLU A 270 -8.51 -18.25 23.67
N LEU A 271 -7.74 -19.03 22.89
CA LEU A 271 -8.30 -19.84 21.81
C LEU A 271 -9.34 -20.83 22.31
N LYS A 272 -9.05 -21.57 23.40
CA LYS A 272 -10.02 -22.49 24.02
C LYS A 272 -11.29 -21.75 24.45
N ARG A 273 -11.17 -20.57 25.06
CA ARG A 273 -12.32 -19.76 25.45
C ARG A 273 -13.20 -19.36 24.25
N LYS A 274 -12.53 -18.92 23.13
CA LYS A 274 -13.23 -18.56 21.89
C LYS A 274 -13.93 -19.78 21.25
N ILE A 275 -13.27 -20.95 21.23
CA ILE A 275 -13.85 -22.19 20.71
C ILE A 275 -15.09 -22.60 21.54
N ALA A 276 -14.99 -22.57 22.86
CA ALA A 276 -16.14 -22.88 23.73
C ALA A 276 -17.31 -21.92 23.45
N SER A 277 -17.03 -20.62 23.25
CA SER A 277 -18.07 -19.65 22.89
C SER A 277 -18.71 -19.95 21.53
N LEU A 278 -17.91 -20.40 20.54
CA LEU A 278 -18.41 -20.82 19.23
C LEU A 278 -19.31 -22.06 19.38
N THR A 279 -18.86 -23.10 20.09
CA THR A 279 -19.65 -24.32 20.33
C THR A 279 -21.03 -23.98 20.91
N GLN A 280 -21.08 -23.11 21.92
CA GLN A 280 -22.35 -22.67 22.52
C GLN A 280 -23.32 -21.99 21.53
N LEU A 281 -22.81 -21.36 20.47
CA LEU A 281 -23.66 -20.74 19.45
C LEU A 281 -24.32 -21.77 18.54
N TYR A 282 -23.67 -22.92 18.31
CA TYR A 282 -24.17 -23.99 17.45
C TYR A 282 -24.96 -25.07 18.20
N ASP A 283 -24.86 -25.10 19.53
CA ASP A 283 -25.64 -26.01 20.41
C ASP A 283 -27.07 -25.50 20.70
N LYS A 284 -27.45 -24.34 20.10
CA LYS A 284 -28.80 -23.78 20.18
C LYS A 284 -29.67 -24.28 19.03
#